data_57eb208116876e49261c51d1fb2b9dbc
#
_entry.id   57eb208116876e49261c51d1fb2b9dbc
#
_cell.length_a   1.000
_cell.length_b   1.000
_cell.length_c   1.000
_cell.angle_alpha   90.00
_cell.angle_beta   90.00
_cell.angle_gamma   90.00
#
_symmetry.space_group_name_H-M   'P 1'
#
loop_
_entity.id
_entity.type
_entity.pdbx_description
1 polymer ?
#
loop_
_entity_poly.entity_id
_entity_poly.type
_entity_poly.pdbx_seq_one_letter_code
_entity_poly.pdbx_strand_id
1 'polypeptide(L)'
;PSADVLRSLARLNGKIERRENRIRARRRWLRFSAAAAVLILISAFTTRHLIHTEDPVQMFSVQAPQGTNSRISLPDGSQVWLNAGSTLNYRSDFNRSSRDIGLSGEAYFEVARNADLPFRVQARGCTFTVLGTRFNISAYDEDPDVLAALMEGSLQFESSRSTETMVPGDLITYDCRTMEASRRQVDTDQFRSWIDGIIRYDA
;
A
#
# COMPACT_ATOMS: atom_id res chain seq x y z
N PRO A 1 -20.97 -29.42 -83.49
CA PRO A 1 -20.90 -29.93 -82.14
C PRO A 1 -22.28 -30.37 -81.76
N SER A 2 -22.44 -31.69 -81.40
CA SER A 2 -23.70 -32.26 -81.03
C SER A 2 -24.25 -31.59 -79.75
N ALA A 3 -25.57 -31.43 -79.69
CA ALA A 3 -26.23 -30.81 -78.54
C ALA A 3 -25.85 -31.42 -77.17
N ASP A 4 -25.42 -32.68 -77.18
CA ASP A 4 -24.98 -33.40 -76.00
C ASP A 4 -23.62 -32.93 -75.44
N VAL A 5 -22.70 -32.52 -76.32
CA VAL A 5 -21.42 -31.91 -75.91
C VAL A 5 -21.60 -30.59 -75.23
N LEU A 6 -22.50 -29.73 -75.76
CA LEU A 6 -22.83 -28.44 -75.14
C LEU A 6 -23.50 -28.61 -73.76
N ARG A 7 -24.38 -29.61 -73.62
CA ARG A 7 -25.03 -29.92 -72.33
C ARG A 7 -24.02 -30.46 -71.29
N SER A 8 -23.07 -31.24 -71.71
CA SER A 8 -22.03 -31.77 -70.79
C SER A 8 -21.07 -30.68 -70.38
N LEU A 9 -20.65 -29.79 -71.27
CA LEU A 9 -19.85 -28.60 -70.94
C LEU A 9 -20.57 -27.65 -69.97
N ALA A 10 -21.89 -27.39 -70.17
CA ALA A 10 -22.67 -26.55 -69.27
C ALA A 10 -22.78 -27.15 -67.85
N ARG A 11 -22.91 -28.51 -67.78
CA ARG A 11 -22.92 -29.24 -66.48
C ARG A 11 -21.57 -29.16 -65.75
N LEU A 12 -20.45 -29.27 -66.48
CA LEU A 12 -19.10 -29.15 -65.94
C LEU A 12 -18.81 -27.73 -65.44
N ASN A 13 -19.16 -26.70 -66.24
CA ASN A 13 -18.98 -25.28 -65.82
C ASN A 13 -19.80 -24.99 -64.58
N GLY A 14 -21.07 -25.45 -64.52
CA GLY A 14 -21.88 -25.23 -63.31
C GLY A 14 -21.34 -25.93 -62.05
N LYS A 15 -20.66 -27.09 -62.22
CA LYS A 15 -19.98 -27.74 -61.07
C LYS A 15 -18.73 -26.99 -60.62
N ILE A 16 -17.97 -26.41 -61.55
CA ILE A 16 -16.77 -25.60 -61.28
C ILE A 16 -17.19 -24.30 -60.54
N GLU A 17 -18.18 -23.56 -61.08
CA GLU A 17 -18.68 -22.37 -60.44
C GLU A 17 -19.23 -22.59 -59.01
N ARG A 18 -19.94 -23.69 -58.79
CA ARG A 18 -20.43 -24.06 -57.47
C ARG A 18 -19.30 -24.36 -56.50
N ARG A 19 -18.22 -25.01 -56.99
CA ARG A 19 -17.02 -25.30 -56.18
C ARG A 19 -16.26 -24.03 -55.83
N GLU A 20 -16.06 -23.13 -56.77
CA GLU A 20 -15.38 -21.86 -56.53
C GLU A 20 -16.17 -20.98 -55.57
N ASN A 21 -17.48 -20.89 -55.77
CA ASN A 21 -18.36 -20.09 -54.87
C ASN A 21 -18.33 -20.68 -53.44
N ARG A 22 -18.27 -22.01 -53.26
CA ARG A 22 -18.11 -22.60 -51.90
C ARG A 22 -16.75 -22.26 -51.29
N ILE A 23 -15.67 -22.26 -52.07
CA ILE A 23 -14.34 -21.92 -51.59
C ILE A 23 -14.28 -20.44 -51.22
N ARG A 24 -14.85 -19.54 -52.05
CA ARG A 24 -14.93 -18.08 -51.76
C ARG A 24 -15.79 -17.82 -50.52
N ALA A 25 -16.92 -18.48 -50.39
CA ALA A 25 -17.78 -18.37 -49.21
C ALA A 25 -17.06 -18.86 -47.93
N ARG A 26 -16.36 -20.01 -47.99
CA ARG A 26 -15.60 -20.57 -46.86
C ARG A 26 -14.43 -19.62 -46.47
N ARG A 27 -13.72 -19.01 -47.41
CA ARG A 27 -12.66 -18.02 -47.14
C ARG A 27 -13.22 -16.73 -46.52
N ARG A 28 -14.42 -16.27 -46.95
CA ARG A 28 -15.08 -15.13 -46.29
C ARG A 28 -15.49 -15.48 -44.87
N TRP A 29 -16.11 -16.64 -44.66
CA TRP A 29 -16.49 -17.13 -43.32
C TRP A 29 -15.27 -17.23 -42.38
N LEU A 30 -14.14 -17.77 -42.84
CA LEU A 30 -12.91 -17.87 -42.07
C LEU A 30 -12.33 -16.47 -41.71
N ARG A 31 -12.47 -15.50 -42.60
CA ARG A 31 -12.03 -14.11 -42.31
C ARG A 31 -12.94 -13.44 -41.26
N PHE A 32 -14.23 -13.64 -41.34
CA PHE A 32 -15.18 -13.11 -40.36
C PHE A 32 -15.05 -13.80 -39.00
N SER A 33 -14.82 -15.11 -38.99
CA SER A 33 -14.61 -15.84 -37.72
C SER A 33 -13.31 -15.42 -37.04
N ALA A 34 -12.22 -15.19 -37.79
CA ALA A 34 -10.97 -14.67 -37.25
C ALA A 34 -11.12 -13.27 -36.66
N ALA A 35 -11.83 -12.37 -37.38
CA ALA A 35 -12.11 -11.02 -36.87
C ALA A 35 -12.98 -11.05 -35.59
N ALA A 36 -14.00 -11.91 -35.56
CA ALA A 36 -14.84 -12.08 -34.37
C ALA A 36 -14.04 -12.62 -33.17
N ALA A 37 -13.14 -13.58 -33.39
CA ALA A 37 -12.26 -14.10 -32.34
C ALA A 37 -11.33 -13.02 -31.77
N VAL A 38 -10.76 -12.17 -32.60
CA VAL A 38 -9.92 -11.04 -32.16
C VAL A 38 -10.74 -10.05 -31.34
N LEU A 39 -11.96 -9.72 -31.78
CA LEU A 39 -12.84 -8.83 -31.00
C LEU A 39 -13.23 -9.41 -29.65
N ILE A 40 -13.49 -10.70 -29.58
CA ILE A 40 -13.76 -11.40 -28.31
C ILE A 40 -12.54 -11.36 -27.38
N LEU A 41 -11.34 -11.59 -27.91
CA LEU A 41 -10.11 -11.51 -27.13
C LEU A 41 -9.83 -10.10 -26.63
N ILE A 42 -10.01 -9.09 -27.48
CA ILE A 42 -9.87 -7.68 -27.09
C ILE A 42 -10.91 -7.32 -26.01
N SER A 43 -12.18 -7.73 -26.21
CA SER A 43 -13.23 -7.50 -25.24
C SER A 43 -12.93 -8.19 -23.91
N ALA A 44 -12.49 -9.45 -23.92
CA ALA A 44 -12.12 -10.18 -22.72
C ALA A 44 -10.91 -9.56 -22.01
N PHE A 45 -9.91 -9.10 -22.77
CA PHE A 45 -8.75 -8.40 -22.25
C PHE A 45 -9.12 -7.04 -21.62
N THR A 46 -9.92 -6.24 -22.32
CA THR A 46 -10.39 -4.94 -21.81
C THR A 46 -11.30 -5.11 -20.60
N THR A 47 -12.22 -6.09 -20.64
CA THR A 47 -13.09 -6.40 -19.50
C THR A 47 -12.26 -6.84 -18.29
N ARG A 48 -11.28 -7.72 -18.47
CA ARG A 48 -10.37 -8.14 -17.40
C ARG A 48 -9.56 -6.97 -16.83
N HIS A 49 -9.15 -6.03 -17.68
CA HIS A 49 -8.37 -4.86 -17.27
C HIS A 49 -9.22 -3.79 -16.58
N LEU A 50 -10.49 -3.64 -16.99
CA LEU A 50 -11.45 -2.70 -16.39
C LEU A 50 -12.11 -3.24 -15.11
N ILE A 51 -12.20 -4.58 -14.95
CA ILE A 51 -12.75 -5.25 -13.76
C ILE A 51 -11.65 -5.53 -12.70
N HIS A 52 -10.43 -5.02 -12.84
CA HIS A 52 -9.60 -4.83 -11.66
C HIS A 52 -10.25 -3.71 -10.82
N THR A 53 -11.40 -4.05 -10.22
CA THR A 53 -11.95 -3.34 -9.08
C THR A 53 -10.92 -3.47 -7.99
N GLU A 54 -10.23 -2.38 -7.68
CA GLU A 54 -9.46 -2.30 -6.45
C GLU A 54 -10.41 -2.67 -5.33
N ASP A 55 -10.07 -3.70 -4.57
CA ASP A 55 -10.84 -4.06 -3.37
C ASP A 55 -11.01 -2.79 -2.53
N PRO A 56 -12.21 -2.52 -1.99
CA PRO A 56 -12.44 -1.33 -1.20
C PRO A 56 -11.42 -1.32 -0.06
N VAL A 57 -10.64 -0.25 0.02
CA VAL A 57 -9.61 -0.12 1.05
C VAL A 57 -10.28 -0.10 2.41
N GLN A 58 -9.98 -1.11 3.22
CA GLN A 58 -10.45 -1.23 4.59
C GLN A 58 -9.42 -0.61 5.54
N MET A 59 -9.89 -0.07 6.68
CA MET A 59 -9.04 0.36 7.78
C MET A 59 -8.96 -0.75 8.81
N PHE A 60 -7.74 -1.13 9.16
CA PHE A 60 -7.47 -1.97 10.32
C PHE A 60 -7.15 -1.08 11.51
N SER A 61 -7.73 -1.41 12.66
CA SER A 61 -7.50 -0.73 13.92
C SER A 61 -7.08 -1.77 14.97
N VAL A 62 -5.93 -1.54 15.59
CA VAL A 62 -5.41 -2.40 16.67
C VAL A 62 -5.27 -1.53 17.91
N GLN A 63 -5.85 -1.99 19.03
CA GLN A 63 -5.84 -1.27 20.29
C GLN A 63 -5.18 -2.11 21.38
N ALA A 64 -4.29 -1.49 22.15
CA ALA A 64 -3.78 -2.05 23.41
C ALA A 64 -4.75 -1.67 24.54
N PRO A 65 -5.29 -2.65 25.28
CA PRO A 65 -6.14 -2.35 26.44
C PRO A 65 -5.40 -1.57 27.53
N GLN A 66 -6.17 -0.88 28.39
CA GLN A 66 -5.59 -0.20 29.56
C GLN A 66 -4.83 -1.19 30.45
N GLY A 67 -3.64 -0.78 30.89
CA GLY A 67 -2.79 -1.57 31.78
C GLY A 67 -2.01 -2.72 31.11
N THR A 68 -2.09 -2.86 29.79
CA THR A 68 -1.34 -3.87 29.03
C THR A 68 -0.68 -3.26 27.80
N ASN A 69 0.44 -3.82 27.36
CA ASN A 69 1.03 -3.52 26.08
C ASN A 69 0.68 -4.59 25.04
N SER A 70 0.77 -4.27 23.76
CA SER A 70 0.51 -5.19 22.65
C SER A 70 1.62 -5.12 21.63
N ARG A 71 2.08 -6.27 21.14
CA ARG A 71 3.05 -6.35 20.04
C ARG A 71 2.36 -6.73 18.75
N ILE A 72 2.67 -6.03 17.67
CA ILE A 72 2.09 -6.19 16.35
C ILE A 72 3.22 -6.38 15.34
N SER A 73 3.07 -7.36 14.45
CA SER A 73 3.89 -7.49 13.24
C SER A 73 3.12 -6.96 12.06
N LEU A 74 3.64 -5.93 11.41
CA LEU A 74 3.03 -5.33 10.21
C LEU A 74 3.37 -6.12 8.94
N PRO A 75 2.59 -5.97 7.85
CA PRO A 75 2.80 -6.72 6.60
C PRO A 75 4.15 -6.45 5.89
N ASP A 76 4.84 -5.36 6.22
CA ASP A 76 6.17 -5.01 5.71
C ASP A 76 7.34 -5.63 6.52
N GLY A 77 7.02 -6.39 7.56
CA GLY A 77 7.97 -6.98 8.51
C GLY A 77 8.36 -6.08 9.67
N SER A 78 7.85 -4.84 9.72
CA SER A 78 8.06 -3.94 10.86
C SER A 78 7.38 -4.49 12.13
N GLN A 79 8.00 -4.22 13.29
CA GLN A 79 7.46 -4.56 14.59
C GLN A 79 7.04 -3.30 15.32
N VAL A 80 5.88 -3.34 15.95
CA VAL A 80 5.33 -2.22 16.72
C VAL A 80 4.89 -2.73 18.09
N TRP A 81 5.34 -2.06 19.13
CA TRP A 81 4.83 -2.26 20.49
C TRP A 81 3.94 -1.07 20.82
N LEU A 82 2.69 -1.35 21.13
CA LEU A 82 1.72 -0.35 21.61
C LEU A 82 1.69 -0.36 23.11
N ASN A 83 1.85 0.81 23.72
CA ASN A 83 1.66 0.99 25.15
C ASN A 83 0.17 0.99 25.52
N ALA A 84 -0.14 0.88 26.81
CA ALA A 84 -1.49 0.83 27.35
C ALA A 84 -2.37 1.99 26.85
N GLY A 85 -3.62 1.70 26.45
CA GLY A 85 -4.57 2.70 25.94
C GLY A 85 -4.28 3.22 24.52
N SER A 86 -3.24 2.71 23.83
CA SER A 86 -2.85 3.19 22.51
C SER A 86 -3.60 2.47 21.40
N THR A 87 -3.76 3.18 20.27
CA THR A 87 -4.44 2.68 19.07
C THR A 87 -3.58 2.94 17.83
N LEU A 88 -3.40 1.91 17.01
CA LEU A 88 -2.74 1.96 15.72
C LEU A 88 -3.75 1.69 14.61
N ASN A 89 -3.78 2.56 13.60
CA ASN A 89 -4.64 2.42 12.44
C ASN A 89 -3.81 2.35 11.16
N TYR A 90 -4.12 1.42 10.26
CA TYR A 90 -3.49 1.32 8.95
C TYR A 90 -4.46 0.73 7.91
N ARG A 91 -4.19 0.96 6.64
CA ARG A 91 -5.04 0.55 5.52
C ARG A 91 -4.74 -0.88 5.09
N SER A 92 -5.72 -1.57 4.49
CA SER A 92 -5.58 -2.94 3.97
C SER A 92 -4.60 -3.05 2.79
N ASP A 93 -4.31 -1.94 2.11
CA ASP A 93 -3.30 -1.83 1.05
C ASP A 93 -1.91 -1.39 1.56
N PHE A 94 -1.70 -1.38 2.89
CA PHE A 94 -0.42 -1.14 3.52
C PHE A 94 0.69 -2.02 2.91
N ASN A 95 1.85 -1.41 2.66
CA ASN A 95 3.00 -2.02 1.98
C ASN A 95 2.77 -2.37 0.49
N ARG A 96 1.63 -1.99 -0.11
CA ARG A 96 1.40 -2.06 -1.57
C ARG A 96 1.54 -0.69 -2.21
N SER A 97 0.82 0.31 -1.70
CA SER A 97 0.81 1.69 -2.20
C SER A 97 1.50 2.67 -1.27
N SER A 98 1.39 2.47 0.04
CA SER A 98 2.03 3.29 1.07
C SER A 98 2.33 2.47 2.32
N ARG A 99 3.13 3.03 3.24
CA ARG A 99 3.34 2.52 4.60
C ARG A 99 2.93 3.57 5.62
N ASP A 100 1.69 4.06 5.45
CA ASP A 100 1.13 5.10 6.30
C ASP A 100 0.31 4.48 7.43
N ILE A 101 0.53 4.95 8.65
CA ILE A 101 -0.21 4.55 9.84
C ILE A 101 -0.63 5.78 10.65
N GLY A 102 -1.75 5.67 11.35
CA GLY A 102 -2.19 6.61 12.37
C GLY A 102 -1.92 6.07 13.76
N LEU A 103 -1.42 6.91 14.66
CA LEU A 103 -1.18 6.59 16.06
C LEU A 103 -1.95 7.56 16.96
N SER A 104 -2.64 7.00 17.97
CA SER A 104 -3.12 7.71 19.17
C SER A 104 -2.58 6.95 20.38
N GLY A 105 -1.94 7.65 21.31
CA GLY A 105 -1.22 7.06 22.43
C GLY A 105 0.26 6.87 22.14
N GLU A 106 0.91 5.87 22.75
CA GLU A 106 2.35 5.64 22.65
C GLU A 106 2.69 4.33 21.96
N ALA A 107 3.69 4.39 21.09
CA ALA A 107 4.21 3.22 20.41
C ALA A 107 5.73 3.31 20.18
N TYR A 108 6.37 2.16 20.31
CA TYR A 108 7.75 1.93 19.88
C TYR A 108 7.76 1.17 18.58
N PHE A 109 8.64 1.58 17.67
CA PHE A 109 8.72 1.07 16.30
C PHE A 109 10.11 0.51 16.01
N GLU A 110 10.16 -0.67 15.43
CA GLU A 110 11.30 -1.21 14.70
C GLU A 110 10.90 -1.39 13.25
N VAL A 111 11.22 -0.40 12.42
CA VAL A 111 10.75 -0.34 11.03
C VAL A 111 11.70 -1.09 10.12
N ALA A 112 11.16 -2.01 9.32
CA ALA A 112 11.90 -2.70 8.27
C ALA A 112 12.40 -1.71 7.20
N ARG A 113 13.69 -1.83 6.84
CA ARG A 113 14.32 -0.91 5.90
C ARG A 113 13.73 -1.07 4.49
N ASN A 114 13.22 0.04 3.96
CA ASN A 114 12.77 0.14 2.58
C ASN A 114 12.88 1.60 2.13
N ALA A 115 13.84 1.90 1.27
CA ALA A 115 14.11 3.25 0.77
C ALA A 115 13.11 3.69 -0.31
N ASP A 116 12.51 2.73 -1.03
CA ASP A 116 11.61 3.00 -2.15
C ASP A 116 10.19 3.34 -1.67
N LEU A 117 9.82 2.87 -0.47
CA LEU A 117 8.51 3.11 0.12
C LEU A 117 8.68 3.59 1.58
N PRO A 118 8.74 4.92 1.84
CA PRO A 118 8.88 5.48 3.19
C PRO A 118 7.75 5.04 4.12
N PHE A 119 8.11 4.81 5.40
CA PHE A 119 7.15 4.52 6.46
C PHE A 119 6.78 5.83 7.16
N ARG A 120 5.49 6.13 7.30
CA ARG A 120 4.98 7.37 7.88
C ARG A 120 4.05 7.08 9.05
N VAL A 121 4.31 7.77 10.16
CA VAL A 121 3.41 7.78 11.32
C VAL A 121 2.76 9.15 11.42
N GLN A 122 1.44 9.18 11.46
CA GLN A 122 0.66 10.39 11.68
C GLN A 122 0.10 10.38 13.11
N ALA A 123 0.40 11.41 13.87
CA ALA A 123 -0.07 11.56 15.25
C ALA A 123 -0.28 13.06 15.58
N ARG A 124 -1.48 13.43 16.03
CA ARG A 124 -1.85 14.79 16.51
C ARG A 124 -1.35 15.94 15.62
N GLY A 125 -1.50 15.79 14.28
CA GLY A 125 -1.10 16.83 13.32
C GLY A 125 0.40 16.83 12.96
N CYS A 126 1.18 15.91 13.52
CA CYS A 126 2.58 15.66 13.15
C CYS A 126 2.69 14.45 12.22
N THR A 127 3.70 14.47 11.37
CA THR A 127 4.11 13.35 10.52
C THR A 127 5.55 12.99 10.80
N PHE A 128 5.81 11.70 11.02
CA PHE A 128 7.15 11.14 11.26
C PHE A 128 7.47 10.20 10.10
N THR A 129 8.47 10.52 9.29
CA THR A 129 8.85 9.74 8.11
C THR A 129 10.20 9.07 8.31
N VAL A 130 10.25 7.76 8.07
CA VAL A 130 11.48 6.96 8.23
C VAL A 130 11.66 5.96 7.08
N LEU A 131 12.88 5.45 6.88
CA LEU A 131 13.20 4.45 5.87
C LEU A 131 13.60 3.08 6.45
N GLY A 132 13.91 3.03 7.76
CA GLY A 132 14.35 1.84 8.48
C GLY A 132 15.03 2.28 9.77
N THR A 133 14.29 2.36 10.86
CA THR A 133 14.59 3.21 12.02
C THR A 133 13.98 2.58 13.26
N ARG A 134 14.62 2.77 14.42
CA ARG A 134 14.08 2.46 15.75
C ARG A 134 13.78 3.77 16.47
N PHE A 135 12.52 3.96 16.87
CA PHE A 135 12.07 5.20 17.50
C PHE A 135 10.82 4.96 18.35
N ASN A 136 10.56 5.86 19.28
CA ASN A 136 9.35 5.92 20.08
C ASN A 136 8.57 7.19 19.79
N ILE A 137 7.25 7.12 19.75
CA ILE A 137 6.34 8.26 19.72
C ILE A 137 5.35 8.13 20.85
N SER A 138 5.18 9.21 21.64
CA SER A 138 4.10 9.38 22.62
C SER A 138 3.22 10.55 22.19
N ALA A 139 1.94 10.27 21.93
CA ALA A 139 0.96 11.20 21.39
C ALA A 139 -0.43 10.91 21.96
N TYR A 140 -0.55 10.83 23.28
CA TYR A 140 -1.84 10.69 23.96
C TYR A 140 -2.66 11.98 23.81
N ASP A 141 -3.97 11.85 23.62
CA ASP A 141 -4.86 13.00 23.39
C ASP A 141 -4.97 13.93 24.62
N GLU A 142 -4.80 13.36 25.82
CA GLU A 142 -4.79 14.08 27.09
C GLU A 142 -3.48 14.84 27.39
N ASP A 143 -2.38 14.48 26.73
CA ASP A 143 -1.08 15.11 26.93
C ASP A 143 -1.01 16.45 26.17
N PRO A 144 -0.32 17.49 26.70
CA PRO A 144 -0.14 18.75 25.98
C PRO A 144 0.78 18.61 24.78
N ASP A 145 1.69 17.65 24.80
CA ASP A 145 2.80 17.51 23.87
C ASP A 145 2.75 16.18 23.11
N VAL A 146 3.38 16.17 21.92
CA VAL A 146 3.82 14.95 21.25
C VAL A 146 5.33 14.82 21.44
N LEU A 147 5.77 13.65 21.88
CA LEU A 147 7.17 13.32 22.08
C LEU A 147 7.62 12.31 21.03
N ALA A 148 8.79 12.52 20.43
CA ALA A 148 9.42 11.55 19.55
C ALA A 148 10.90 11.38 19.91
N ALA A 149 11.30 10.17 20.26
CA ALA A 149 12.67 9.81 20.60
C ALA A 149 13.26 8.89 19.52
N LEU A 150 14.45 9.20 19.04
CA LEU A 150 15.13 8.42 17.99
C LEU A 150 16.29 7.64 18.58
N MET A 151 16.23 6.28 18.48
CA MET A 151 17.25 5.36 18.95
C MET A 151 18.27 5.02 17.85
N GLU A 152 17.79 4.71 16.64
CA GLU A 152 18.66 4.27 15.54
C GLU A 152 18.11 4.73 14.19
N GLY A 153 19.01 5.11 13.27
CA GLY A 153 18.65 5.50 11.91
C GLY A 153 18.48 6.99 11.73
N SER A 154 17.47 7.41 10.99
CA SER A 154 17.12 8.81 10.74
C SER A 154 15.61 8.95 10.67
N LEU A 155 15.09 10.03 11.23
CA LEU A 155 13.67 10.34 11.25
C LEU A 155 13.46 11.78 10.81
N GLN A 156 12.58 11.99 9.85
CA GLN A 156 12.08 13.32 9.48
C GLN A 156 10.79 13.60 10.22
N PHE A 157 10.81 14.61 11.09
CA PHE A 157 9.63 15.17 11.74
C PHE A 157 9.09 16.31 10.89
N GLU A 158 7.79 16.36 10.72
CA GLU A 158 7.07 17.42 10.00
C GLU A 158 5.81 17.79 10.76
N SER A 159 5.63 19.11 10.94
CA SER A 159 4.43 19.74 11.50
C SER A 159 3.95 20.86 10.57
N SER A 160 2.88 21.54 10.93
CA SER A 160 2.37 22.70 10.16
C SER A 160 3.36 23.87 10.06
N ARG A 161 4.37 23.95 10.97
CA ARG A 161 5.30 25.08 11.08
C ARG A 161 6.78 24.72 10.93
N SER A 162 7.14 23.47 11.09
CA SER A 162 8.54 23.05 11.06
C SER A 162 8.74 21.69 10.42
N THR A 163 9.92 21.53 9.80
CA THR A 163 10.43 20.26 9.34
C THR A 163 11.82 20.09 9.88
N GLU A 164 12.07 18.99 10.60
CA GLU A 164 13.35 18.70 11.23
C GLU A 164 13.81 17.28 10.94
N THR A 165 15.11 17.10 10.79
CA THR A 165 15.70 15.75 10.69
C THR A 165 16.38 15.42 12.00
N MET A 166 15.96 14.30 12.61
CA MET A 166 16.51 13.76 13.84
C MET A 166 17.67 12.80 13.57
N VAL A 167 18.63 12.81 14.49
CA VAL A 167 19.72 11.82 14.57
C VAL A 167 19.59 11.01 15.87
N PRO A 168 20.21 9.84 15.99
CA PRO A 168 20.13 9.03 17.21
C PRO A 168 20.51 9.81 18.47
N GLY A 169 19.70 9.65 19.53
CA GLY A 169 19.79 10.42 20.77
C GLY A 169 18.91 11.66 20.80
N ASP A 170 18.32 12.07 19.68
CA ASP A 170 17.39 13.22 19.68
C ASP A 170 16.03 12.85 20.30
N LEU A 171 15.51 13.79 21.08
CA LEU A 171 14.12 13.88 21.51
C LEU A 171 13.52 15.18 20.96
N ILE A 172 12.46 15.08 20.17
CA ILE A 172 11.59 16.20 19.79
C ILE A 172 10.40 16.22 20.76
N THR A 173 10.12 17.42 21.26
CA THR A 173 8.88 17.77 22.00
C THR A 173 8.12 18.79 21.18
N TYR A 174 6.90 18.43 20.75
CA TYR A 174 6.01 19.30 19.98
C TYR A 174 4.82 19.68 20.84
N ASP A 175 4.70 20.95 21.21
CA ASP A 175 3.56 21.53 21.95
C ASP A 175 2.39 21.70 20.98
N CYS A 176 1.31 20.91 21.18
CA CYS A 176 0.13 20.92 20.32
C CYS A 176 -0.66 22.22 20.38
N ARG A 177 -0.49 23.03 21.45
CA ARG A 177 -1.20 24.31 21.64
C ARG A 177 -0.48 25.45 20.93
N THR A 178 0.85 25.54 21.08
CA THR A 178 1.67 26.61 20.45
C THR A 178 2.09 26.25 19.04
N MET A 179 2.05 24.96 18.68
CA MET A 179 2.55 24.39 17.43
C MET A 179 4.06 24.61 17.26
N GLU A 180 4.79 24.65 18.36
CA GLU A 180 6.24 24.80 18.38
C GLU A 180 6.91 23.47 18.70
N ALA A 181 7.99 23.20 17.99
CA ALA A 181 8.84 22.03 18.24
C ALA A 181 10.13 22.46 18.92
N SER A 182 10.59 21.69 19.89
CA SER A 182 11.92 21.84 20.49
C SER A 182 12.65 20.49 20.43
N ARG A 183 13.98 20.54 20.25
CA ARG A 183 14.82 19.35 20.16
C ARG A 183 15.91 19.39 21.22
N ARG A 184 16.15 18.25 21.85
CA ARG A 184 17.25 18.04 22.80
C ARG A 184 17.85 16.65 22.67
N GLN A 185 19.09 16.48 23.12
CA GLN A 185 19.73 15.19 23.25
C GLN A 185 19.38 14.56 24.58
N VAL A 186 19.04 13.26 24.57
CA VAL A 186 18.68 12.49 25.76
C VAL A 186 19.22 11.07 25.69
N ASP A 187 19.23 10.38 26.84
CA ASP A 187 19.36 8.92 26.85
C ASP A 187 18.03 8.30 26.39
N THR A 188 18.06 7.67 25.23
CA THR A 188 16.85 7.11 24.61
C THR A 188 16.43 5.76 25.17
N ASP A 189 17.26 5.09 25.99
CA ASP A 189 16.92 3.77 26.55
C ASP A 189 15.72 3.83 27.50
N GLN A 190 15.47 4.98 28.14
CA GLN A 190 14.29 5.20 28.99
C GLN A 190 12.96 5.06 28.23
N PHE A 191 12.90 5.46 26.95
CA PHE A 191 11.67 5.39 26.12
C PHE A 191 11.33 3.97 25.65
N ARG A 192 12.18 3.01 25.95
CA ARG A 192 12.00 1.59 25.65
C ARG A 192 11.70 0.76 26.91
N SER A 193 11.97 1.31 28.11
CA SER A 193 11.90 0.57 29.37
C SER A 193 10.55 -0.09 29.65
N TRP A 194 9.45 0.52 29.20
CA TRP A 194 8.11 -0.02 29.37
C TRP A 194 7.85 -1.29 28.53
N ILE A 195 8.60 -1.53 27.45
CA ILE A 195 8.49 -2.75 26.64
C ILE A 195 8.98 -3.96 27.44
N ASP A 196 10.06 -3.78 28.18
CA ASP A 196 10.70 -4.83 28.97
C ASP A 196 10.07 -4.97 30.37
N GLY A 197 9.01 -4.18 30.68
CA GLY A 197 8.35 -4.14 31.99
C GLY A 197 9.22 -3.55 33.10
N ILE A 198 10.29 -2.84 32.76
CA ILE A 198 11.23 -2.24 33.73
C ILE A 198 10.80 -0.77 33.94
N ILE A 199 10.26 -0.49 35.14
CA ILE A 199 9.99 0.89 35.56
C ILE A 199 11.29 1.47 36.13
N ARG A 200 11.92 2.40 35.44
CA ARG A 200 13.05 3.18 35.94
C ARG A 200 12.50 4.47 36.56
N TYR A 201 12.73 4.64 37.86
CA TYR A 201 12.47 5.93 38.51
C TYR A 201 13.80 6.70 38.52
N ASP A 202 13.85 7.85 37.85
CA ASP A 202 14.91 8.82 38.03
C ASP A 202 14.71 9.47 39.43
N ALA A 203 15.72 9.37 40.29
CA ALA A 203 15.75 9.95 41.62
C ALA A 203 16.26 11.39 41.59
#